data_c2a7552f19ad0832d826569ce2c94dbb
#
_entry.id   c2a7552f19ad0832d826569ce2c94dbb
#
_cell.length_a   1.000
_cell.length_b   1.000
_cell.length_c   1.000
_cell.angle_alpha   90.00
_cell.angle_beta   90.00
_cell.angle_gamma   90.00
#
_symmetry.space_group_name_H-M   'P 1'
#
loop_
_entity.id
_entity.type
_entity.pdbx_description
1 polymer ?
#
loop_
_entity_poly.entity_id
_entity_poly.type
_entity_poly.pdbx_seq_one_letter_code
_entity_poly.pdbx_strand_id
1 'polypeptide(L)'
;MKPAGRIGMITVQEARTNLDTANKELAIARRAFAAAATVAAAANGADLVDAITARERSQRGLEAAEQNMLKAAKQFQSVSDETEKAKRARLKALAPKVLARAGEVSKAIDSHFAALEALFDEAEAVAQDIDENFAEVSNGGAAYYAPEMKGIAVGGVLRVGRHQKLRMVFGNWREMAKPLF
;
A
#
# COMPACT_ATOMS: atom_id res chain seq x y z
N MET A 1 -10.76 22.13 -20.36
CA MET A 1 -9.64 22.72 -19.62
C MET A 1 -8.35 21.98 -20.01
N LYS A 2 -7.43 22.67 -20.71
CA LYS A 2 -6.11 22.12 -21.03
C LYS A 2 -5.29 22.03 -19.74
N PRO A 3 -4.54 20.94 -19.49
CA PRO A 3 -3.64 20.88 -18.34
C PRO A 3 -2.55 21.94 -18.52
N ALA A 4 -2.42 22.83 -17.54
CA ALA A 4 -1.34 23.81 -17.47
C ALA A 4 -0.01 23.08 -17.58
N GLY A 5 0.87 23.56 -18.48
CA GLY A 5 2.12 22.93 -18.85
C GLY A 5 3.00 22.64 -17.62
N ARG A 6 3.35 21.37 -17.49
CA ARG A 6 4.47 20.94 -16.66
C ARG A 6 5.78 21.40 -17.32
N ILE A 7 6.21 22.61 -17.01
CA ILE A 7 7.56 23.04 -17.34
C ILE A 7 8.51 22.26 -16.41
N GLY A 8 9.25 21.30 -16.99
CA GLY A 8 10.58 20.91 -16.50
C GLY A 8 10.71 20.25 -15.13
N MET A 9 9.67 19.64 -14.53
CA MET A 9 9.88 18.85 -13.30
C MET A 9 10.48 17.51 -13.66
N ILE A 10 11.77 17.34 -13.34
CA ILE A 10 12.45 16.04 -13.36
C ILE A 10 11.70 15.07 -12.44
N THR A 11 11.44 13.85 -12.92
CA THR A 11 10.83 12.79 -12.13
C THR A 11 11.83 12.22 -11.11
N VAL A 12 11.35 11.59 -10.05
CA VAL A 12 12.22 10.87 -9.07
C VAL A 12 13.10 9.84 -9.78
N GLN A 13 12.56 9.17 -10.81
CA GLN A 13 13.31 8.16 -11.57
C GLN A 13 14.44 8.79 -12.38
N GLU A 14 14.19 9.92 -13.03
CA GLU A 14 15.23 10.66 -13.78
C GLU A 14 16.29 11.21 -12.83
N ALA A 15 15.89 11.77 -11.68
CA ALA A 15 16.82 12.26 -10.67
C ALA A 15 17.70 11.14 -10.10
N ARG A 16 17.13 9.94 -9.92
CA ARG A 16 17.88 8.74 -9.52
C ARG A 16 18.88 8.30 -10.59
N THR A 17 18.45 8.26 -11.84
CA THR A 17 19.32 7.91 -12.96
C THR A 17 20.51 8.90 -13.08
N ASN A 18 20.24 10.19 -12.89
CA ASN A 18 21.28 11.22 -12.88
C ASN A 18 22.29 11.02 -11.74
N LEU A 19 21.81 10.68 -10.54
CA LEU A 19 22.65 10.36 -9.40
C LEU A 19 23.50 9.11 -9.64
N ASP A 20 22.92 8.06 -10.19
CA ASP A 20 23.64 6.82 -10.53
C ASP A 20 24.73 7.09 -11.59
N THR A 21 24.45 7.93 -12.58
CA THR A 21 25.42 8.37 -13.60
C THR A 21 26.56 9.15 -12.98
N ALA A 22 26.25 10.15 -12.14
CA ALA A 22 27.25 10.96 -11.46
C ALA A 22 28.15 10.11 -10.52
N ASN A 23 27.61 9.08 -9.86
CA ASN A 23 28.38 8.15 -9.06
C ASN A 23 29.34 7.30 -9.90
N LYS A 24 28.93 6.88 -11.10
CA LYS A 24 29.81 6.15 -12.04
C LYS A 24 30.94 7.04 -12.54
N GLU A 25 30.65 8.28 -12.92
CA GLU A 25 31.64 9.28 -13.35
C GLU A 25 32.64 9.57 -12.24
N LEU A 26 32.19 9.73 -11.00
CA LEU A 26 33.06 9.90 -9.84
C LEU A 26 33.99 8.69 -9.63
N ALA A 27 33.48 7.49 -9.77
CA ALA A 27 34.29 6.27 -9.67
C ALA A 27 35.38 6.19 -10.75
N ILE A 28 35.06 6.62 -11.98
CA ILE A 28 36.03 6.70 -13.09
C ILE A 28 37.07 7.77 -12.78
N ALA A 29 36.67 8.96 -12.36
CA ALA A 29 37.57 10.06 -12.04
C ALA A 29 38.53 9.71 -10.89
N ARG A 30 38.07 9.02 -9.86
CA ARG A 30 38.90 8.50 -8.76
C ARG A 30 39.95 7.53 -9.23
N ARG A 31 39.60 6.60 -10.11
CA ARG A 31 40.56 5.66 -10.70
C ARG A 31 41.60 6.36 -11.56
N ALA A 32 41.19 7.33 -12.39
CA ALA A 32 42.07 8.11 -13.22
C ALA A 32 43.08 8.95 -12.39
N PHE A 33 42.61 9.57 -11.31
CA PHE A 33 43.45 10.32 -10.39
C PHE A 33 44.48 9.39 -9.68
N ALA A 34 44.02 8.24 -9.17
CA ALA A 34 44.90 7.26 -8.52
C ALA A 34 46.00 6.76 -9.47
N ALA A 35 45.68 6.46 -10.74
CA ALA A 35 46.63 6.04 -11.75
C ALA A 35 47.64 7.16 -12.06
N ALA A 36 47.15 8.39 -12.26
CA ALA A 36 48.03 9.54 -12.53
C ALA A 36 48.96 9.86 -11.33
N ALA A 37 48.46 9.72 -10.11
CA ALA A 37 49.25 9.91 -8.90
C ALA A 37 50.34 8.85 -8.76
N THR A 38 50.08 7.59 -9.14
CA THR A 38 51.06 6.52 -9.12
C THR A 38 52.18 6.76 -10.17
N VAL A 39 51.79 7.21 -11.37
CA VAL A 39 52.76 7.55 -12.44
C VAL A 39 53.63 8.74 -12.02
N ALA A 40 53.04 9.78 -11.46
CA ALA A 40 53.77 10.95 -11.00
C ALA A 40 54.75 10.64 -9.84
N ALA A 41 54.38 9.69 -8.97
CA ALA A 41 55.29 9.23 -7.89
C ALA A 41 56.49 8.44 -8.38
N ALA A 42 56.37 7.77 -9.53
CA ALA A 42 57.45 6.96 -10.13
C ALA A 42 58.27 7.71 -11.19
N ALA A 43 57.83 8.88 -11.66
CA ALA A 43 58.45 9.63 -12.71
C ALA A 43 59.75 10.36 -12.23
N ASN A 44 60.77 10.38 -13.12
CA ASN A 44 62.04 11.04 -12.85
C ASN A 44 62.50 11.85 -14.09
N GLY A 45 63.33 12.88 -13.86
CA GLY A 45 63.91 13.64 -14.97
C GLY A 45 62.91 14.39 -15.83
N ALA A 46 63.03 14.25 -17.14
CA ALA A 46 62.20 14.97 -18.11
C ALA A 46 60.70 14.59 -18.02
N ASP A 47 60.38 13.35 -17.66
CA ASP A 47 59.02 12.82 -17.61
C ASP A 47 58.24 13.35 -16.36
N LEU A 48 58.94 13.89 -15.38
CA LEU A 48 58.34 14.33 -14.12
C LEU A 48 57.35 15.51 -14.34
N VAL A 49 57.68 16.46 -15.21
CA VAL A 49 56.81 17.63 -15.48
C VAL A 49 55.51 17.19 -16.12
N ASP A 50 55.56 16.29 -17.09
CA ASP A 50 54.39 15.76 -17.79
C ASP A 50 53.51 14.93 -16.85
N ALA A 51 54.14 14.10 -16.00
CA ALA A 51 53.42 13.33 -15.00
C ALA A 51 52.71 14.19 -13.93
N ILE A 52 53.36 15.26 -13.46
CA ILE A 52 52.73 16.23 -12.54
C ILE A 52 51.55 16.92 -13.23
N THR A 53 51.71 17.38 -14.46
CA THR A 53 50.66 18.02 -15.24
C THR A 53 49.44 17.09 -15.45
N ALA A 54 49.68 15.80 -15.75
CA ALA A 54 48.62 14.82 -15.87
C ALA A 54 47.90 14.56 -14.57
N ARG A 55 48.63 14.51 -13.45
CA ARG A 55 48.02 14.38 -12.11
C ARG A 55 47.15 15.57 -11.76
N GLU A 56 47.59 16.81 -11.98
CA GLU A 56 46.80 18.03 -11.71
C GLU A 56 45.55 18.06 -12.59
N ARG A 57 45.63 17.66 -13.85
CA ARG A 57 44.44 17.56 -14.71
C ARG A 57 43.44 16.52 -14.21
N SER A 58 43.92 15.37 -13.76
CA SER A 58 43.08 14.33 -13.19
C SER A 58 42.47 14.75 -11.85
N GLN A 59 43.18 15.54 -11.04
CA GLN A 59 42.67 16.13 -9.80
C GLN A 59 41.51 17.09 -10.07
N ARG A 60 41.65 17.99 -11.04
CA ARG A 60 40.53 18.86 -11.45
C ARG A 60 39.33 18.09 -11.98
N GLY A 61 39.58 17.03 -12.70
CA GLY A 61 38.52 16.10 -13.15
C GLY A 61 37.78 15.43 -11.99
N LEU A 62 38.51 15.01 -10.95
CA LEU A 62 37.94 14.44 -9.74
C LEU A 62 37.09 15.46 -8.97
N GLU A 63 37.61 16.65 -8.76
CA GLU A 63 36.89 17.74 -8.06
C GLU A 63 35.58 18.11 -8.80
N ALA A 64 35.60 18.17 -10.12
CA ALA A 64 34.42 18.41 -10.95
C ALA A 64 33.39 17.28 -10.82
N ALA A 65 33.84 16.01 -10.85
CA ALA A 65 32.97 14.86 -10.67
C ALA A 65 32.34 14.79 -9.26
N GLU A 66 33.09 15.15 -8.21
CA GLU A 66 32.58 15.26 -6.84
C GLU A 66 31.49 16.33 -6.72
N GLN A 67 31.70 17.49 -7.33
CA GLN A 67 30.69 18.56 -7.35
C GLN A 67 29.43 18.14 -8.12
N ASN A 68 29.57 17.43 -9.25
CA ASN A 68 28.45 16.92 -10.02
C ASN A 68 27.63 15.90 -9.22
N MET A 69 28.31 14.98 -8.53
CA MET A 69 27.66 13.99 -7.67
C MET A 69 26.89 14.67 -6.53
N LEU A 70 27.47 15.67 -5.87
CA LEU A 70 26.80 16.42 -4.81
C LEU A 70 25.57 17.19 -5.33
N LYS A 71 25.65 17.77 -6.53
CA LYS A 71 24.49 18.43 -7.18
C LYS A 71 23.38 17.42 -7.49
N ALA A 72 23.72 16.28 -8.08
CA ALA A 72 22.78 15.23 -8.39
C ALA A 72 22.11 14.64 -7.12
N ALA A 73 22.87 14.45 -6.04
CA ALA A 73 22.37 13.99 -4.77
C ALA A 73 21.37 14.99 -4.15
N LYS A 74 21.69 16.26 -4.13
CA LYS A 74 20.78 17.32 -3.65
C LYS A 74 19.51 17.39 -4.48
N GLN A 75 19.62 17.27 -5.80
CA GLN A 75 18.46 17.27 -6.69
C GLN A 75 17.57 16.04 -6.45
N PHE A 76 18.14 14.86 -6.32
CA PHE A 76 17.38 13.64 -6.00
C PHE A 76 16.64 13.77 -4.66
N GLN A 77 17.32 14.27 -3.62
CA GLN A 77 16.71 14.50 -2.30
C GLN A 77 15.53 15.47 -2.39
N SER A 78 15.71 16.63 -3.05
CA SER A 78 14.66 17.64 -3.19
C SER A 78 13.43 17.06 -3.92
N VAL A 79 13.61 16.38 -5.05
CA VAL A 79 12.52 15.77 -5.83
C VAL A 79 11.81 14.67 -5.07
N SER A 80 12.56 13.87 -4.31
CA SER A 80 12.02 12.82 -3.44
C SER A 80 11.15 13.41 -2.33
N ASP A 81 11.66 14.43 -1.62
CA ASP A 81 10.94 15.09 -0.53
C ASP A 81 9.66 15.77 -1.02
N GLU A 82 9.71 16.46 -2.16
CA GLU A 82 8.54 17.08 -2.79
C GLU A 82 7.48 16.03 -3.19
N THR A 83 7.92 14.89 -3.72
CA THR A 83 7.03 13.81 -4.11
C THR A 83 6.35 13.18 -2.90
N GLU A 84 7.10 12.93 -1.82
CA GLU A 84 6.55 12.41 -0.57
C GLU A 84 5.59 13.42 0.09
N LYS A 85 5.93 14.70 0.09
CA LYS A 85 5.05 15.77 0.58
C LYS A 85 3.74 15.84 -0.21
N ALA A 86 3.82 15.73 -1.54
CA ALA A 86 2.64 15.70 -2.41
C ALA A 86 1.76 14.46 -2.17
N LYS A 87 2.37 13.28 -1.99
CA LYS A 87 1.64 12.05 -1.63
C LYS A 87 0.92 12.18 -0.29
N ARG A 88 1.61 12.68 0.75
CA ARG A 88 1.01 12.91 2.07
C ARG A 88 -0.15 13.90 2.01
N ALA A 89 -0.01 14.99 1.27
CA ALA A 89 -1.07 15.97 1.08
C ALA A 89 -2.29 15.35 0.37
N ARG A 90 -2.06 14.52 -0.66
CA ARG A 90 -3.12 13.79 -1.37
C ARG A 90 -3.84 12.79 -0.45
N LEU A 91 -3.10 12.01 0.34
CA LEU A 91 -3.67 11.07 1.30
C LEU A 91 -4.49 11.81 2.35
N LYS A 92 -3.98 12.92 2.91
CA LYS A 92 -4.70 13.76 3.87
C LYS A 92 -6.00 14.33 3.29
N ALA A 93 -6.01 14.69 2.02
CA ALA A 93 -7.22 15.21 1.34
C ALA A 93 -8.24 14.11 1.02
N LEU A 94 -7.79 12.87 0.78
CA LEU A 94 -8.66 11.73 0.47
C LEU A 94 -9.20 11.02 1.71
N ALA A 95 -8.44 11.00 2.81
CA ALA A 95 -8.80 10.31 4.05
C ALA A 95 -10.23 10.60 4.53
N PRO A 96 -10.71 11.84 4.64
CA PRO A 96 -12.07 12.11 5.11
C PRO A 96 -13.14 11.56 4.18
N LYS A 97 -12.91 11.57 2.87
CA LYS A 97 -13.85 11.01 1.88
C LYS A 97 -13.93 9.49 1.97
N VAL A 98 -12.80 8.83 2.12
CA VAL A 98 -12.72 7.37 2.29
C VAL A 98 -13.38 6.95 3.60
N LEU A 99 -13.12 7.68 4.70
CA LEU A 99 -13.75 7.43 6.00
C LEU A 99 -15.26 7.62 5.97
N ALA A 100 -15.75 8.68 5.34
CA ALA A 100 -17.20 8.91 5.18
C ALA A 100 -17.84 7.75 4.41
N ARG A 101 -17.24 7.34 3.30
CA ARG A 101 -17.75 6.23 2.50
C ARG A 101 -17.72 4.90 3.25
N ALA A 102 -16.66 4.62 3.99
CA ALA A 102 -16.57 3.43 4.84
C ALA A 102 -17.66 3.43 5.93
N GLY A 103 -17.94 4.60 6.52
CA GLY A 103 -19.03 4.77 7.48
C GLY A 103 -20.42 4.51 6.87
N GLU A 104 -20.69 5.00 5.67
CA GLU A 104 -21.94 4.73 4.93
C GLU A 104 -22.11 3.23 4.66
N VAL A 105 -21.07 2.58 4.15
CA VAL A 105 -21.09 1.13 3.88
C VAL A 105 -21.30 0.35 5.18
N SER A 106 -20.62 0.73 6.28
CA SER A 106 -20.81 0.08 7.57
C SER A 106 -22.26 0.18 8.06
N LYS A 107 -22.87 1.36 7.97
CA LYS A 107 -24.28 1.55 8.35
C LYS A 107 -25.24 0.73 7.49
N ALA A 108 -24.99 0.64 6.18
CA ALA A 108 -25.80 -0.18 5.29
C ALA A 108 -25.68 -1.67 5.64
N ILE A 109 -24.50 -2.15 5.94
CA ILE A 109 -24.27 -3.53 6.41
C ILE A 109 -25.03 -3.79 7.72
N ASP A 110 -24.93 -2.87 8.70
CA ASP A 110 -25.63 -3.01 9.97
C ASP A 110 -27.17 -3.05 9.80
N SER A 111 -27.71 -2.23 8.88
CA SER A 111 -29.13 -2.23 8.57
C SER A 111 -29.58 -3.57 7.94
N HIS A 112 -28.79 -4.13 7.04
CA HIS A 112 -29.10 -5.44 6.44
C HIS A 112 -29.01 -6.57 7.47
N PHE A 113 -28.05 -6.50 8.40
CA PHE A 113 -27.98 -7.48 9.49
C PHE A 113 -29.19 -7.41 10.41
N ALA A 114 -29.64 -6.22 10.80
CA ALA A 114 -30.84 -6.06 11.61
C ALA A 114 -32.09 -6.61 10.92
N ALA A 115 -32.22 -6.38 9.60
CA ALA A 115 -33.31 -6.94 8.82
C ALA A 115 -33.25 -8.48 8.74
N LEU A 116 -32.07 -9.06 8.63
CA LEU A 116 -31.89 -10.51 8.66
C LEU A 116 -32.20 -11.10 10.04
N GLU A 117 -31.81 -10.43 11.12
CA GLU A 117 -32.16 -10.85 12.49
C GLU A 117 -33.68 -10.91 12.66
N ALA A 118 -34.41 -9.88 12.23
CA ALA A 118 -35.87 -9.86 12.32
C ALA A 118 -36.52 -11.01 11.52
N LEU A 119 -36.01 -11.32 10.32
CA LEU A 119 -36.48 -12.46 9.54
C LEU A 119 -36.17 -13.81 10.19
N PHE A 120 -35.09 -13.94 10.93
CA PHE A 120 -34.78 -15.15 11.68
C PHE A 120 -35.72 -15.32 12.89
N ASP A 121 -35.99 -14.23 13.61
CA ASP A 121 -36.94 -14.24 14.72
C ASP A 121 -38.34 -14.62 14.24
N GLU A 122 -38.78 -14.08 13.09
CA GLU A 122 -40.06 -14.45 12.46
C GLU A 122 -40.08 -15.92 12.03
N ALA A 123 -39.01 -16.43 11.43
CA ALA A 123 -38.91 -17.83 11.03
C ALA A 123 -38.90 -18.78 12.22
N GLU A 124 -38.28 -18.37 13.35
CA GLU A 124 -38.28 -19.14 14.58
C GLU A 124 -39.69 -19.18 15.23
N ALA A 125 -40.41 -18.04 15.24
CA ALA A 125 -41.79 -17.98 15.69
C ALA A 125 -42.74 -18.87 14.89
N VAL A 126 -42.60 -18.85 13.55
CA VAL A 126 -43.36 -19.72 12.66
C VAL A 126 -43.04 -21.20 12.90
N ALA A 127 -41.78 -21.55 13.13
CA ALA A 127 -41.37 -22.90 13.44
C ALA A 127 -41.98 -23.38 14.79
N GLN A 128 -41.99 -22.50 15.78
CA GLN A 128 -42.63 -22.77 17.09
C GLN A 128 -44.12 -22.96 16.97
N ASP A 129 -44.84 -22.07 16.25
CA ASP A 129 -46.26 -22.20 15.96
C ASP A 129 -46.60 -23.54 15.27
N ILE A 130 -45.77 -23.99 14.38
CA ILE A 130 -45.91 -25.28 13.70
C ILE A 130 -45.72 -26.42 14.69
N ASP A 131 -44.71 -26.39 15.53
CA ASP A 131 -44.44 -27.43 16.52
C ASP A 131 -45.59 -27.47 17.56
N GLU A 132 -46.12 -26.37 18.03
CA GLU A 132 -47.20 -26.30 19.01
C GLU A 132 -48.53 -26.78 18.42
N ASN A 133 -48.89 -26.39 17.21
CA ASN A 133 -50.18 -26.71 16.60
C ASN A 133 -50.23 -28.07 15.95
N PHE A 134 -49.12 -28.65 15.51
CA PHE A 134 -49.08 -29.95 14.85
C PHE A 134 -48.53 -31.09 15.72
N ALA A 135 -47.92 -30.79 16.87
CA ALA A 135 -47.49 -31.82 17.82
C ALA A 135 -48.68 -32.59 18.43
N GLU A 136 -49.83 -31.91 18.64
CA GLU A 136 -51.04 -32.55 19.15
C GLU A 136 -51.73 -33.44 18.10
N VAL A 137 -51.66 -33.13 16.82
CA VAL A 137 -52.32 -33.85 15.71
C VAL A 137 -51.59 -35.12 15.33
N SER A 138 -50.33 -35.24 15.67
CA SER A 138 -49.52 -36.38 15.33
C SER A 138 -49.10 -37.17 16.56
N ASN A 139 -49.88 -38.17 16.91
CA ASN A 139 -49.44 -39.23 17.81
C ASN A 139 -48.19 -39.96 17.30
N GLY A 140 -47.13 -39.26 17.13
CA GLY A 140 -45.91 -39.70 16.54
C GLY A 140 -45.46 -38.92 15.27
N GLY A 141 -46.03 -37.75 15.05
CA GLY A 141 -46.18 -37.27 13.74
C GLY A 141 -45.37 -36.11 13.26
N ALA A 142 -44.42 -35.56 13.88
CA ALA A 142 -43.42 -34.73 13.16
C ALA A 142 -42.79 -35.47 11.95
N ALA A 143 -42.91 -36.77 11.91
CA ALA A 143 -42.42 -37.59 10.79
C ALA A 143 -43.31 -37.56 9.52
N TYR A 144 -44.59 -37.21 9.59
CA TYR A 144 -45.50 -37.29 8.43
C TYR A 144 -45.48 -36.01 7.56
N TYR A 145 -45.25 -34.85 8.18
CA TYR A 145 -45.04 -33.59 7.45
C TYR A 145 -43.53 -33.25 7.28
N ALA A 146 -42.70 -34.22 7.52
CA ALA A 146 -41.29 -34.08 7.75
C ALA A 146 -40.40 -33.67 6.56
N PRO A 147 -40.64 -33.93 5.27
CA PRO A 147 -39.68 -33.56 4.25
C PRO A 147 -39.57 -32.09 4.03
N GLU A 148 -40.71 -31.36 4.08
CA GLU A 148 -40.71 -29.90 3.84
C GLU A 148 -40.32 -29.11 5.11
N MET A 149 -40.72 -29.59 6.28
CA MET A 149 -40.44 -28.94 7.56
C MET A 149 -39.02 -29.24 8.10
N LYS A 150 -38.45 -30.43 7.82
CA LYS A 150 -37.01 -30.68 8.06
C LYS A 150 -36.10 -29.67 7.33
N GLY A 151 -36.54 -29.20 6.17
CA GLY A 151 -35.85 -28.14 5.45
C GLY A 151 -35.84 -26.81 6.20
N ILE A 152 -36.91 -26.48 6.94
CA ILE A 152 -37.02 -25.23 7.72
C ILE A 152 -36.22 -25.34 9.03
N ALA A 153 -36.36 -26.42 9.79
CA ALA A 153 -35.64 -26.62 11.06
C ALA A 153 -34.11 -26.74 10.85
N VAL A 154 -33.69 -27.56 9.88
CA VAL A 154 -32.25 -27.66 9.49
C VAL A 154 -31.76 -26.34 8.92
N GLY A 155 -32.59 -25.64 8.15
CA GLY A 155 -32.31 -24.29 7.66
C GLY A 155 -32.07 -23.30 8.79
N GLY A 156 -32.84 -23.33 9.89
CA GLY A 156 -32.68 -22.49 11.07
C GLY A 156 -31.33 -22.67 11.78
N VAL A 157 -30.97 -23.91 12.10
CA VAL A 157 -29.70 -24.24 12.76
C VAL A 157 -28.50 -23.86 11.88
N LEU A 158 -28.55 -24.13 10.59
CA LEU A 158 -27.50 -23.76 9.63
C LEU A 158 -27.40 -22.22 9.46
N ARG A 159 -28.50 -21.50 9.56
CA ARG A 159 -28.55 -20.04 9.45
C ARG A 159 -27.94 -19.36 10.67
N VAL A 160 -28.26 -19.81 11.90
CA VAL A 160 -27.65 -19.27 13.12
C VAL A 160 -26.11 -19.45 13.08
N GLY A 161 -25.62 -20.62 12.70
CA GLY A 161 -24.18 -20.86 12.56
C GLY A 161 -23.50 -19.97 11.49
N ARG A 162 -24.15 -19.70 10.35
CA ARG A 162 -23.66 -18.78 9.32
C ARG A 162 -23.70 -17.33 9.78
N HIS A 163 -24.75 -16.90 10.46
CA HIS A 163 -24.89 -15.57 10.99
C HIS A 163 -23.83 -15.25 12.04
N GLN A 164 -23.55 -16.16 12.95
CA GLN A 164 -22.47 -15.99 13.92
C GLN A 164 -21.10 -15.88 13.25
N LYS A 165 -20.81 -16.70 12.23
CA LYS A 165 -19.57 -16.61 11.44
C LYS A 165 -19.46 -15.29 10.71
N LEU A 166 -20.54 -14.79 10.10
CA LEU A 166 -20.55 -13.49 9.43
C LEU A 166 -20.34 -12.34 10.42
N ARG A 167 -20.99 -12.36 11.59
CA ARG A 167 -20.74 -11.37 12.65
C ARG A 167 -19.29 -11.36 13.10
N MET A 168 -18.66 -12.50 13.26
CA MET A 168 -17.22 -12.59 13.62
C MET A 168 -16.33 -11.99 12.54
N VAL A 169 -16.59 -12.27 11.26
CA VAL A 169 -15.79 -11.74 10.14
C VAL A 169 -15.92 -10.22 10.06
N PHE A 170 -17.12 -9.67 10.12
CA PHE A 170 -17.34 -8.22 10.01
C PHE A 170 -16.96 -7.46 11.29
N GLY A 171 -17.10 -8.05 12.48
CA GLY A 171 -16.58 -7.47 13.72
C GLY A 171 -15.07 -7.30 13.68
N ASN A 172 -14.35 -8.30 13.25
CA ASN A 172 -12.90 -8.25 13.09
C ASN A 172 -12.46 -7.22 12.03
N TRP A 173 -13.24 -7.02 10.97
CA TRP A 173 -12.92 -6.03 9.95
C TRP A 173 -12.93 -4.59 10.52
N ARG A 174 -13.89 -4.26 11.39
CA ARG A 174 -13.93 -2.95 12.07
C ARG A 174 -12.71 -2.71 12.97
N GLU A 175 -12.25 -3.73 13.68
CA GLU A 175 -11.07 -3.65 14.53
C GLU A 175 -9.79 -3.54 13.71
N MET A 176 -9.69 -4.26 12.60
CA MET A 176 -8.52 -4.21 11.69
C MET A 176 -8.41 -2.88 10.93
N ALA A 177 -9.51 -2.17 10.71
CA ALA A 177 -9.50 -0.88 10.03
C ALA A 177 -9.08 0.30 10.92
N LYS A 178 -9.16 0.18 12.25
CA LYS A 178 -8.81 1.24 13.22
C LYS A 178 -7.36 1.76 13.12
N PRO A 179 -6.32 0.93 12.87
CA PRO A 179 -4.94 1.42 12.84
C PRO A 179 -4.53 2.07 11.50
N LEU A 180 -5.39 2.09 10.49
CA LEU A 180 -5.10 2.68 9.18
C LEU A 180 -5.45 4.18 9.11
N PHE A 181 -6.01 4.76 10.16
CA PHE A 181 -6.49 6.13 10.28
C PHE A 181 -6.11 6.75 11.61
#